data_c70bd26008d6dfeff7839270a9465510
#
_entry.id   c70bd26008d6dfeff7839270a9465510
#
_cell.length_a   1.000
_cell.length_b   1.000
_cell.length_c   1.000
_cell.angle_alpha   90.00
_cell.angle_beta   90.00
_cell.angle_gamma   90.00
#
_symmetry.space_group_name_H-M   'P 1'
#
loop_
_entity.id
_entity.type
_entity.pdbx_description
1 polymer ?
#
loop_
_entity_poly.entity_id
_entity_poly.type
_entity_poly.pdbx_seq_one_letter_code
_entity_poly.pdbx_strand_id
1 'polypeptide(L)'
;RKEGCMSLALFYEGEPLYQIMFWLAKNKTDGKNVIYIGALQGPQNGNELIKGMTKAFFGYRTKNLMFYGLRCFAKAIGVENIFAVTNDGYYAMNHVRVDRKLKTDFGAFWQECEGVICSDRRFYIMPTAEHRKSMEELKPSKRAQHRRRFAKMDEMKAAVKAAVDSYKK
;
A
#
# COMPACT_ATOMS: atom_id res chain seq x y z
N ARG A 1 7.52 4.29 17.34
CA ARG A 1 6.07 4.16 17.09
C ARG A 1 5.70 2.69 17.05
N LYS A 2 4.49 2.35 17.50
CA LYS A 2 4.05 0.96 17.64
C LYS A 2 3.51 0.36 16.32
N GLU A 3 3.13 1.22 15.36
CA GLU A 3 2.66 0.82 14.03
C GLU A 3 3.78 0.58 13.01
N GLY A 4 5.02 1.01 13.30
CA GLY A 4 6.18 0.83 12.43
C GLY A 4 7.32 1.79 12.73
N CYS A 5 8.54 1.39 12.36
CA CYS A 5 9.73 2.24 12.48
C CYS A 5 10.02 3.02 11.19
N MET A 6 9.39 2.63 10.08
CA MET A 6 9.51 3.28 8.76
C MET A 6 8.14 3.69 8.25
N SER A 7 8.11 4.68 7.38
CA SER A 7 6.89 5.04 6.67
C SER A 7 7.18 5.56 5.26
N LEU A 8 6.24 5.30 4.36
CA LEU A 8 6.11 6.02 3.10
C LEU A 8 4.91 6.94 3.20
N ALA A 9 5.05 8.14 2.65
CA ALA A 9 3.98 9.11 2.56
C ALA A 9 3.71 9.50 1.11
N LEU A 10 2.44 9.60 0.77
CA LEU A 10 1.98 10.07 -0.52
C LEU A 10 1.51 11.51 -0.38
N PHE A 11 2.06 12.40 -1.20
CA PHE A 11 1.71 13.81 -1.24
C PHE A 11 1.02 14.15 -2.56
N TYR A 12 0.14 15.12 -2.52
CA TYR A 12 -0.47 15.72 -3.70
C TYR A 12 -0.55 17.23 -3.51
N GLU A 13 0.01 17.99 -4.47
CA GLU A 13 0.09 19.46 -4.39
C GLU A 13 0.74 19.98 -3.10
N GLY A 14 1.73 19.26 -2.59
CA GLY A 14 2.43 19.59 -1.34
C GLY A 14 1.74 19.12 -0.07
N GLU A 15 0.51 18.62 -0.15
CA GLU A 15 -0.27 18.17 1.00
C GLU A 15 -0.18 16.65 1.21
N PRO A 16 -0.05 16.17 2.45
CA PRO A 16 0.00 14.74 2.74
C PRO A 16 -1.37 14.09 2.56
N LEU A 17 -1.44 13.02 1.78
CA LEU A 17 -2.68 12.27 1.53
C LEU A 17 -2.76 10.98 2.31
N TYR A 18 -1.79 10.12 2.13
CA TYR A 18 -1.75 8.81 2.80
C TYR A 18 -0.36 8.54 3.34
N GLN A 19 -0.32 7.83 4.45
CA GLN A 19 0.91 7.31 5.03
C GLN A 19 0.72 5.83 5.33
N ILE A 20 1.67 5.00 4.91
CA ILE A 20 1.75 3.59 5.27
C ILE A 20 2.96 3.39 6.18
N MET A 21 2.72 2.80 7.35
CA MET A 21 3.75 2.55 8.36
C MET A 21 4.06 1.06 8.41
N PHE A 22 5.35 0.72 8.50
CA PHE A 22 5.80 -0.65 8.41
C PHE A 22 7.13 -0.90 9.12
N TRP A 23 7.44 -2.16 9.32
CA TRP A 23 8.77 -2.66 9.73
C TRP A 23 9.41 -3.47 8.62
N LEU A 24 10.73 -3.36 8.55
CA LEU A 24 11.57 -4.34 7.89
C LEU A 24 12.05 -5.34 8.92
N ALA A 25 11.89 -6.62 8.64
CA ALA A 25 12.28 -7.71 9.51
C ALA A 25 12.90 -8.84 8.68
N LYS A 26 13.50 -9.79 9.36
CA LYS A 26 13.89 -11.07 8.77
C LYS A 26 12.85 -12.12 9.11
N ASN A 27 12.42 -12.87 8.11
CA ASN A 27 11.62 -14.07 8.32
C ASN A 27 12.46 -15.10 9.10
N LYS A 28 11.92 -15.59 10.21
CA LYS A 28 12.63 -16.54 11.09
C LYS A 28 12.86 -17.90 10.43
N THR A 29 12.05 -18.26 9.43
CA THR A 29 12.09 -19.58 8.80
C THR A 29 13.16 -19.66 7.70
N ASP A 30 13.28 -18.63 6.85
CA ASP A 30 14.15 -18.65 5.68
C ASP A 30 15.21 -17.53 5.67
N GLY A 31 15.21 -16.67 6.70
CA GLY A 31 16.14 -15.53 6.84
C GLY A 31 15.93 -14.41 5.84
N LYS A 32 14.93 -14.49 4.97
CA LYS A 32 14.65 -13.46 3.96
C LYS A 32 14.07 -12.18 4.58
N ASN A 33 14.34 -11.07 3.93
CA ASN A 33 13.76 -9.79 4.35
C ASN A 33 12.25 -9.76 4.07
N VAL A 34 11.48 -9.27 5.03
CA VAL A 34 10.02 -9.14 4.94
C VAL A 34 9.58 -7.75 5.39
N ILE A 35 8.43 -7.31 4.89
CA ILE A 35 7.75 -6.10 5.34
C ILE A 35 6.52 -6.50 6.15
N TYR A 36 6.35 -5.89 7.32
CA TYR A 36 5.12 -5.94 8.11
C TYR A 36 4.46 -4.56 8.11
N ILE A 37 3.31 -4.43 7.47
CA ILE A 37 2.51 -3.21 7.49
C ILE A 37 1.74 -3.17 8.80
N GLY A 38 1.97 -2.14 9.62
CA GLY A 38 1.30 -1.96 10.90
C GLY A 38 0.15 -0.96 10.85
N ALA A 39 0.13 -0.03 9.89
CA ALA A 39 -0.97 0.89 9.69
C ALA A 39 -0.97 1.51 8.30
N LEU A 40 -2.14 1.94 7.87
CA LEU A 40 -2.37 2.78 6.71
C LEU A 40 -3.33 3.90 7.10
N GLN A 41 -2.85 5.13 7.06
CA GLN A 41 -3.59 6.32 7.48
C GLN A 41 -3.84 7.25 6.30
N GLY A 42 -5.06 7.75 6.20
CA GLY A 42 -5.47 8.78 5.25
C GLY A 42 -5.73 10.12 5.94
N PRO A 43 -6.00 11.17 5.17
CA PRO A 43 -6.30 12.51 5.70
C PRO A 43 -7.68 12.53 6.36
N GLN A 44 -7.85 13.36 7.39
CA GLN A 44 -9.12 13.48 8.09
C GLN A 44 -10.20 14.19 7.25
N ASN A 45 -9.83 15.17 6.43
CA ASN A 45 -10.74 16.00 5.61
C ASN A 45 -10.23 16.16 4.17
N GLY A 46 -9.62 15.14 3.59
CA GLY A 46 -8.90 15.22 2.32
C GLY A 46 -9.71 14.83 1.08
N ASN A 47 -11.05 14.88 1.10
CA ASN A 47 -11.87 14.37 -0.01
C ASN A 47 -11.52 15.00 -1.37
N GLU A 48 -11.29 16.32 -1.42
CA GLU A 48 -10.96 17.01 -2.68
C GLU A 48 -9.56 16.64 -3.18
N LEU A 49 -8.57 16.54 -2.29
CA LEU A 49 -7.22 16.11 -2.63
C LEU A 49 -7.20 14.64 -3.09
N ILE A 50 -7.99 13.77 -2.43
CA ILE A 50 -8.16 12.37 -2.85
C ILE A 50 -8.78 12.28 -4.24
N LYS A 51 -9.80 13.10 -4.56
CA LYS A 51 -10.40 13.19 -5.90
C LYS A 51 -9.38 13.67 -6.93
N GLY A 52 -8.61 14.71 -6.60
CA GLY A 52 -7.54 15.25 -7.45
C GLY A 52 -6.51 14.18 -7.80
N MET A 53 -5.96 13.50 -6.80
CA MET A 53 -4.99 12.41 -7.00
C MET A 53 -5.60 11.25 -7.79
N THR A 54 -6.84 10.84 -7.48
CA THR A 54 -7.54 9.79 -8.22
C THR A 54 -7.69 10.15 -9.70
N LYS A 55 -8.00 11.42 -10.01
CA LYS A 55 -8.06 11.92 -11.39
C LYS A 55 -6.69 11.94 -12.06
N ALA A 56 -5.64 12.37 -11.37
CA ALA A 56 -4.26 12.39 -11.86
C ALA A 56 -3.73 10.99 -12.21
N PHE A 57 -4.21 9.95 -11.52
CA PHE A 57 -3.93 8.55 -11.80
C PHE A 57 -5.06 7.84 -12.57
N PHE A 58 -5.80 8.57 -13.40
CA PHE A 58 -6.80 8.04 -14.32
C PHE A 58 -7.81 7.10 -13.64
N GLY A 59 -8.33 7.51 -12.48
CA GLY A 59 -9.32 6.77 -11.71
C GLY A 59 -8.75 5.63 -10.85
N TYR A 60 -7.42 5.57 -10.63
CA TYR A 60 -6.86 4.64 -9.66
C TYR A 60 -7.05 5.17 -8.25
N ARG A 61 -7.59 4.36 -7.35
CA ARG A 61 -7.88 4.78 -5.98
C ARG A 61 -6.61 5.17 -5.24
N THR A 62 -6.60 6.32 -4.59
CA THR A 62 -5.42 6.86 -3.89
C THR A 62 -4.89 5.92 -2.81
N LYS A 63 -5.79 5.23 -2.09
CA LYS A 63 -5.40 4.24 -1.08
C LYS A 63 -4.65 3.04 -1.69
N ASN A 64 -5.13 2.55 -2.84
CA ASN A 64 -4.46 1.47 -3.59
C ASN A 64 -3.13 1.95 -4.18
N LEU A 65 -3.04 3.23 -4.61
CA LEU A 65 -1.81 3.83 -5.08
C LEU A 65 -0.74 3.89 -3.98
N MET A 66 -1.13 4.21 -2.74
CA MET A 66 -0.22 4.17 -1.60
C MET A 66 0.37 2.77 -1.39
N PHE A 67 -0.47 1.75 -1.42
CA PHE A 67 -0.02 0.36 -1.31
C PHE A 67 0.82 -0.08 -2.51
N TYR A 68 0.48 0.36 -3.72
CA TYR A 68 1.30 0.15 -4.91
C TYR A 68 2.71 0.76 -4.76
N GLY A 69 2.81 1.96 -4.18
CA GLY A 69 4.09 2.59 -3.85
C GLY A 69 4.94 1.72 -2.92
N LEU A 70 4.34 1.12 -1.89
CA LEU A 70 5.04 0.18 -1.01
C LEU A 70 5.49 -1.08 -1.75
N ARG A 71 4.68 -1.63 -2.65
CA ARG A 71 5.08 -2.78 -3.51
C ARG A 71 6.30 -2.43 -4.38
N CYS A 72 6.31 -1.23 -4.96
CA CYS A 72 7.45 -0.76 -5.74
C CYS A 72 8.72 -0.65 -4.88
N PHE A 73 8.61 -0.09 -3.69
CA PHE A 73 9.70 0.00 -2.72
C PHE A 73 10.18 -1.38 -2.29
N ALA A 74 9.29 -2.28 -1.88
CA ALA A 74 9.60 -3.66 -1.48
C ALA A 74 10.40 -4.38 -2.58
N LYS A 75 9.93 -4.27 -3.83
CA LYS A 75 10.63 -4.85 -4.99
C LYS A 75 12.02 -4.25 -5.21
N ALA A 76 12.16 -2.93 -5.05
CA ALA A 76 13.42 -2.23 -5.25
C ALA A 76 14.49 -2.62 -4.20
N ILE A 77 14.08 -2.94 -2.97
CA ILE A 77 14.97 -3.41 -1.88
C ILE A 77 15.09 -4.94 -1.80
N GLY A 78 14.45 -5.70 -2.72
CA GLY A 78 14.54 -7.15 -2.77
C GLY A 78 13.71 -7.87 -1.70
N VAL A 79 12.63 -7.28 -1.22
CA VAL A 79 11.68 -7.92 -0.30
C VAL A 79 10.66 -8.73 -1.10
N GLU A 80 10.49 -10.00 -0.76
CA GLU A 80 9.58 -10.92 -1.44
C GLU A 80 8.25 -11.14 -0.69
N ASN A 81 8.21 -10.88 0.61
CA ASN A 81 7.02 -11.10 1.43
C ASN A 81 6.56 -9.81 2.10
N ILE A 82 5.29 -9.49 1.94
CA ILE A 82 4.63 -8.36 2.60
C ILE A 82 3.48 -8.92 3.43
N PHE A 83 3.49 -8.62 4.71
CA PHE A 83 2.41 -8.93 5.63
C PHE A 83 1.70 -7.64 6.03
N ALA A 84 0.38 -7.68 6.18
CA ALA A 84 -0.43 -6.54 6.56
C ALA A 84 -1.31 -6.87 7.76
N VAL A 85 -1.31 -6.00 8.76
CA VAL A 85 -2.05 -6.19 9.99
C VAL A 85 -3.56 -6.28 9.74
N THR A 86 -4.24 -7.22 10.41
CA THR A 86 -5.70 -7.28 10.47
C THR A 86 -6.25 -6.25 11.45
N ASN A 87 -7.57 -6.07 11.49
CA ASN A 87 -8.21 -5.26 12.53
C ASN A 87 -7.87 -5.79 13.93
N ASP A 88 -7.91 -7.13 14.12
CA ASP A 88 -7.62 -7.77 15.41
C ASP A 88 -6.14 -7.67 15.79
N GLY A 89 -5.23 -7.70 14.80
CA GLY A 89 -3.79 -7.54 15.00
C GLY A 89 -3.34 -6.09 15.19
N TYR A 90 -4.23 -5.14 14.91
CA TYR A 90 -3.89 -3.73 14.99
C TYR A 90 -3.64 -3.31 16.43
N TYR A 91 -2.45 -2.75 16.66
CA TYR A 91 -1.98 -2.39 17.99
C TYR A 91 -2.99 -1.58 18.81
N ALA A 92 -3.66 -0.60 18.20
CA ALA A 92 -4.58 0.28 18.89
C ALA A 92 -5.87 -0.41 19.38
N MET A 93 -6.23 -1.57 18.83
CA MET A 93 -7.41 -2.33 19.30
C MET A 93 -7.22 -2.90 20.71
N ASN A 94 -5.98 -3.22 21.08
CA ASN A 94 -5.67 -3.84 22.39
C ASN A 94 -5.35 -2.84 23.51
N HIS A 95 -5.19 -1.56 23.19
CA HIS A 95 -4.66 -0.56 24.13
C HIS A 95 -5.46 0.74 24.19
N VAL A 96 -6.55 0.84 23.46
CA VAL A 96 -7.28 2.10 23.33
C VAL A 96 -8.58 2.09 24.10
N ARG A 97 -8.84 3.19 24.78
CA ARG A 97 -10.14 3.59 25.26
C ARG A 97 -11.22 3.26 24.22
N VAL A 98 -12.28 2.62 24.67
CA VAL A 98 -13.39 2.04 23.92
C VAL A 98 -14.07 3.03 22.93
N ASP A 99 -13.80 4.31 23.10
CA ASP A 99 -14.40 5.44 22.36
C ASP A 99 -13.72 5.77 21.02
N ARG A 100 -12.54 5.22 20.73
CA ARG A 100 -11.87 5.40 19.42
C ARG A 100 -12.11 4.21 18.49
N LYS A 101 -13.32 4.15 17.95
CA LYS A 101 -13.64 3.17 16.89
C LYS A 101 -12.67 3.33 15.72
N LEU A 102 -12.08 2.23 15.31
CA LEU A 102 -11.28 2.16 14.09
C LEU A 102 -12.19 2.56 12.92
N LYS A 103 -11.92 3.71 12.29
CA LYS A 103 -12.70 4.19 11.14
C LYS A 103 -12.37 3.41 9.85
N THR A 104 -11.26 2.69 9.84
CA THR A 104 -10.77 1.96 8.68
C THR A 104 -10.92 0.47 8.92
N ASP A 105 -11.65 -0.21 8.05
CA ASP A 105 -11.63 -1.66 7.96
C ASP A 105 -10.40 -2.08 7.14
N PHE A 106 -9.36 -2.54 7.84
CA PHE A 106 -8.15 -3.05 7.21
C PHE A 106 -8.43 -4.36 6.47
N GLY A 107 -9.27 -5.23 7.02
CA GLY A 107 -9.57 -6.52 6.43
C GLY A 107 -10.19 -6.39 5.04
N ALA A 108 -11.24 -5.58 4.90
CA ALA A 108 -11.89 -5.33 3.62
C ALA A 108 -10.90 -4.73 2.60
N PHE A 109 -10.03 -3.81 3.02
CA PHE A 109 -9.05 -3.23 2.12
C PHE A 109 -7.97 -4.21 1.66
N TRP A 110 -7.44 -5.02 2.58
CA TRP A 110 -6.42 -6.01 2.20
C TRP A 110 -6.98 -7.10 1.30
N GLN A 111 -8.23 -7.54 1.52
CA GLN A 111 -8.94 -8.47 0.62
C GLN A 111 -9.17 -7.86 -0.75
N GLU A 112 -9.56 -6.57 -0.85
CA GLU A 112 -9.64 -5.85 -2.13
C GLU A 112 -8.30 -5.84 -2.87
N CYS A 113 -7.19 -5.82 -2.13
CA CYS A 113 -5.82 -5.89 -2.65
C CYS A 113 -5.29 -7.32 -2.84
N GLU A 114 -6.19 -8.33 -2.87
CA GLU A 114 -5.87 -9.76 -3.05
C GLU A 114 -5.03 -10.34 -1.90
N GLY A 115 -5.12 -9.76 -0.70
CA GLY A 115 -4.51 -10.31 0.50
C GLY A 115 -5.22 -11.57 0.97
N VAL A 116 -4.44 -12.55 1.43
CA VAL A 116 -4.93 -13.81 1.99
C VAL A 116 -4.59 -13.86 3.48
N ILE A 117 -5.58 -14.22 4.31
CA ILE A 117 -5.38 -14.32 5.75
C ILE A 117 -4.33 -15.41 6.08
N CYS A 118 -3.37 -15.09 6.94
CA CYS A 118 -2.37 -16.03 7.40
C CYS A 118 -2.94 -17.01 8.44
N SER A 119 -2.22 -18.09 8.72
CA SER A 119 -2.47 -18.94 9.90
C SER A 119 -2.37 -18.13 11.20
N ASP A 120 -1.41 -17.22 11.29
CA ASP A 120 -1.44 -16.12 12.27
C ASP A 120 -2.46 -15.08 11.85
N ARG A 121 -3.68 -15.17 12.40
CA ARG A 121 -4.84 -14.33 12.05
C ARG A 121 -4.64 -12.83 12.31
N ARG A 122 -3.50 -12.43 12.88
CA ARG A 122 -3.14 -11.01 13.01
C ARG A 122 -2.67 -10.40 11.70
N PHE A 123 -2.39 -11.20 10.65
CA PHE A 123 -1.83 -10.72 9.40
C PHE A 123 -2.51 -11.31 8.18
N TYR A 124 -2.55 -10.52 7.11
CA TYR A 124 -2.71 -10.96 5.73
C TYR A 124 -1.34 -11.08 5.06
N ILE A 125 -1.13 -12.13 4.26
CA ILE A 125 -0.04 -12.12 3.28
C ILE A 125 -0.53 -11.39 2.03
N MET A 126 0.26 -10.43 1.57
CA MET A 126 -0.09 -9.55 0.47
C MET A 126 0.71 -9.92 -0.78
N PRO A 127 0.09 -9.89 -1.98
CA PRO A 127 0.85 -10.08 -3.22
C PRO A 127 1.83 -8.91 -3.41
N THR A 128 3.07 -9.23 -3.79
CA THR A 128 4.14 -8.25 -4.05
C THR A 128 4.01 -7.57 -5.40
N ALA A 129 3.24 -8.16 -6.31
CA ALA A 129 2.89 -7.58 -7.60
C ALA A 129 1.41 -7.19 -7.64
N GLU A 130 1.10 -6.12 -8.36
CA GLU A 130 -0.29 -5.77 -8.63
C GLU A 130 -0.81 -6.58 -9.82
N HIS A 131 -1.99 -7.14 -9.66
CA HIS A 131 -2.71 -7.74 -10.79
C HIS A 131 -3.27 -6.64 -11.70
N ARG A 132 -2.86 -6.68 -12.97
CA ARG A 132 -3.37 -5.77 -14.01
C ARG A 132 -4.19 -6.57 -14.99
N LYS A 133 -5.45 -6.18 -15.18
CA LYS A 133 -6.29 -6.74 -16.24
C LYS A 133 -5.66 -6.51 -17.61
N SER A 134 -5.73 -7.51 -18.47
CA SER A 134 -5.31 -7.36 -19.85
C SER A 134 -6.26 -6.40 -20.61
N MET A 135 -5.84 -5.92 -21.77
CA MET A 135 -6.68 -4.99 -22.56
C MET A 135 -7.94 -5.68 -23.10
N GLU A 136 -7.90 -6.99 -23.28
CA GLU A 136 -9.02 -7.83 -23.73
C GLU A 136 -10.09 -7.94 -22.64
N GLU A 137 -9.69 -8.05 -21.37
CA GLU A 137 -10.59 -8.12 -20.22
C GLU A 137 -11.29 -6.78 -19.93
N LEU A 138 -10.79 -5.70 -20.51
CA LEU A 138 -11.33 -4.36 -20.30
C LEU A 138 -12.36 -4.00 -21.37
N LYS A 139 -13.45 -3.36 -20.93
CA LYS A 139 -14.42 -2.75 -21.86
C LYS A 139 -13.70 -1.78 -22.81
N PRO A 140 -13.99 -1.77 -24.12
CA PRO A 140 -13.31 -0.91 -25.10
C PRO A 140 -13.25 0.57 -24.68
N SER A 141 -14.33 1.10 -24.12
CA SER A 141 -14.43 2.48 -23.63
C SER A 141 -13.47 2.81 -22.46
N LYS A 142 -12.94 1.81 -21.75
CA LYS A 142 -12.03 1.96 -20.62
C LYS A 142 -10.55 1.72 -20.96
N ARG A 143 -10.26 1.12 -22.10
CA ARG A 143 -8.88 0.73 -22.48
C ARG A 143 -7.92 1.91 -22.52
N ALA A 144 -8.32 3.04 -23.10
CA ALA A 144 -7.48 4.25 -23.16
C ALA A 144 -7.16 4.79 -21.74
N GLN A 145 -8.16 4.81 -20.85
CA GLN A 145 -7.96 5.21 -19.46
C GLN A 145 -6.98 4.29 -18.72
N HIS A 146 -7.11 2.98 -18.89
CA HIS A 146 -6.22 2.01 -18.26
C HIS A 146 -4.80 2.05 -18.82
N ARG A 147 -4.60 2.26 -20.12
CA ARG A 147 -3.26 2.45 -20.69
C ARG A 147 -2.54 3.63 -20.05
N ARG A 148 -3.21 4.79 -19.95
CA ARG A 148 -2.63 5.98 -19.31
C ARG A 148 -2.33 5.74 -17.82
N ARG A 149 -3.22 5.05 -17.10
CA ARG A 149 -3.03 4.65 -15.72
C ARG A 149 -1.78 3.77 -15.56
N PHE A 150 -1.67 2.71 -16.35
CA PHE A 150 -0.54 1.79 -16.25
C PHE A 150 0.79 2.46 -16.62
N ALA A 151 0.80 3.31 -17.63
CA ALA A 151 1.98 4.11 -17.97
C ALA A 151 2.43 4.99 -16.79
N LYS A 152 1.48 5.69 -16.15
CA LYS A 152 1.77 6.54 -14.98
C LYS A 152 2.28 5.74 -13.78
N MET A 153 1.73 4.56 -13.55
CA MET A 153 2.17 3.64 -12.52
C MET A 153 3.58 3.10 -12.81
N ASP A 154 3.90 2.82 -14.06
CA ASP A 154 5.23 2.35 -14.46
C ASP A 154 6.29 3.46 -14.32
N GLU A 155 5.94 4.73 -14.60
CA GLU A 155 6.78 5.89 -14.28
C GLU A 155 7.07 5.97 -12.77
N MET A 156 6.05 5.84 -11.92
CA MET A 156 6.21 5.83 -10.47
C MET A 156 7.13 4.68 -10.00
N LYS A 157 6.94 3.48 -10.55
CA LYS A 157 7.78 2.32 -10.23
C LYS A 157 9.23 2.55 -10.61
N ALA A 158 9.49 3.13 -11.80
CA ALA A 158 10.86 3.46 -12.24
C ALA A 158 11.49 4.52 -11.35
N ALA A 159 10.75 5.56 -10.96
CA ALA A 159 11.23 6.60 -10.06
C ALA A 159 11.57 6.06 -8.67
N VAL A 160 10.72 5.21 -8.08
CA VAL A 160 10.99 4.57 -6.79
C VAL A 160 12.25 3.70 -6.87
N LYS A 161 12.39 2.91 -7.93
CA LYS A 161 13.59 2.07 -8.14
C LYS A 161 14.84 2.93 -8.24
N ALA A 162 14.84 3.99 -9.06
CA ALA A 162 15.98 4.89 -9.22
C ALA A 162 16.36 5.56 -7.89
N ALA A 163 15.39 6.03 -7.12
CA ALA A 163 15.61 6.61 -5.80
C ALA A 163 16.28 5.60 -4.85
N VAL A 164 15.76 4.36 -4.76
CA VAL A 164 16.35 3.31 -3.91
C VAL A 164 17.78 2.97 -4.37
N ASP A 165 18.00 2.83 -5.66
CA ASP A 165 19.32 2.48 -6.21
C ASP A 165 20.37 3.58 -5.92
N SER A 166 19.97 4.84 -5.81
CA SER A 166 20.86 5.94 -5.44
C SER A 166 21.41 5.85 -4.01
N TYR A 167 20.72 5.15 -3.12
CA TYR A 167 21.13 4.92 -1.72
C TYR A 167 21.93 3.62 -1.52
N LYS A 168 22.07 2.78 -2.54
CA LYS A 168 22.83 1.52 -2.46
C LYS A 168 24.32 1.68 -2.77
N LYS A 169 24.79 2.92 -2.94
CA LYS A 169 26.20 3.23 -3.24
C LYS A 169 27.05 3.17 -1.99
#